data_82d6f35742e076244abfa45d795f720c
#
_entry.id   82d6f35742e076244abfa45d795f720c
#
_cell.length_a   1.000
_cell.length_b   1.000
_cell.length_c   1.000
_cell.angle_alpha   90.00
_cell.angle_beta   90.00
_cell.angle_gamma   90.00
#
_symmetry.space_group_name_H-M   'P 1'
#
loop_
_entity.id
_entity.type
_entity.pdbx_description
1 polymer ?
#
loop_
_entity_poly.entity_id
_entity_poly.type
_entity_poly.pdbx_seq_one_letter_code
_entity_poly.pdbx_strand_id
1 'polypeptide(L)'
;MTYLSLYRKYRPQNFQNIIGQDIIVQTLKNAIKYCRINHCYLFSGDKGVGKTTLAKNLAKTINCLDNSGLDCCNLCKSCMSINQKNNLDLIEIDGASYNGVDEIRELQDTSKYKPILGKYKIYIIDEVHVLSYNAFNALLKLLEDPPVKIIFILITSEFDKIPKTIISRAQHFGLKHITVEAIRKQLEVISIQEHMDIDIDALYQIAISSKGSMRDALNRLEQVSTYYYNSHISVEEVSKILGLVSKFKMKKLIDYILYGNVVTMIDFLDNLLQPHVDIFLFIEDLIGFFLSFFIQ
;
A
#
# COMPACT_ATOMS: atom_id res chain seq x y z
N MET A 1 -15.30 22.41 -5.23
CA MET A 1 -14.65 21.10 -5.46
C MET A 1 -14.28 20.51 -4.11
N THR A 2 -14.69 19.29 -3.81
CA THR A 2 -14.26 18.62 -2.57
C THR A 2 -12.78 18.27 -2.69
N TYR A 3 -11.98 18.67 -1.73
CA TYR A 3 -10.55 18.33 -1.65
C TYR A 3 -10.37 16.83 -1.64
N LEU A 4 -9.46 16.33 -2.46
CA LEU A 4 -9.10 14.92 -2.51
C LEU A 4 -7.65 14.73 -2.04
N SER A 5 -7.45 13.96 -0.99
CA SER A 5 -6.11 13.70 -0.44
C SER A 5 -5.16 13.10 -1.48
N LEU A 6 -3.86 13.43 -1.40
CA LEU A 6 -2.85 13.03 -2.37
C LEU A 6 -2.80 11.52 -2.59
N TYR A 7 -2.90 10.71 -1.53
CA TYR A 7 -2.88 9.25 -1.65
C TYR A 7 -4.09 8.68 -2.42
N ARG A 8 -5.21 9.44 -2.51
CA ARG A 8 -6.38 9.08 -3.34
C ARG A 8 -6.23 9.60 -4.76
N LYS A 9 -5.80 10.85 -4.91
CA LYS A 9 -5.63 11.54 -6.20
C LYS A 9 -4.60 10.83 -7.08
N TYR A 10 -3.46 10.43 -6.49
CA TYR A 10 -2.34 9.79 -7.18
C TYR A 10 -2.35 8.26 -7.09
N ARG A 11 -3.49 7.66 -6.75
CA ARG A 11 -3.61 6.21 -6.76
C ARG A 11 -3.48 5.67 -8.19
N PRO A 12 -2.51 4.78 -8.48
CA PRO A 12 -2.32 4.20 -9.81
C PRO A 12 -3.60 3.62 -10.40
N GLN A 13 -3.93 4.05 -11.63
CA GLN A 13 -5.14 3.63 -12.33
C GLN A 13 -4.89 2.54 -13.37
N ASN A 14 -3.63 2.14 -13.56
CA ASN A 14 -3.18 1.09 -14.46
C ASN A 14 -1.90 0.44 -13.91
N PHE A 15 -1.49 -0.67 -14.51
CA PHE A 15 -0.28 -1.39 -14.11
C PHE A 15 1.01 -0.60 -14.37
N GLN A 16 1.04 0.25 -15.41
CA GLN A 16 2.23 1.03 -15.76
C GLN A 16 2.65 2.00 -14.66
N ASN A 17 1.68 2.51 -13.91
CA ASN A 17 1.90 3.48 -12.84
C ASN A 17 2.18 2.84 -11.47
N ILE A 18 2.17 1.49 -11.36
CA ILE A 18 2.50 0.79 -10.12
C ILE A 18 4.02 0.76 -9.97
N ILE A 19 4.51 1.19 -8.81
CA ILE A 19 5.92 1.35 -8.51
C ILE A 19 6.41 0.23 -7.59
N GLY A 20 7.62 -0.27 -7.86
CA GLY A 20 8.34 -1.20 -6.97
C GLY A 20 7.81 -2.63 -6.95
N GLN A 21 6.87 -3.00 -7.86
CA GLN A 21 6.29 -4.33 -7.95
C GLN A 21 6.42 -4.92 -9.36
N ASP A 22 7.49 -4.61 -10.08
CA ASP A 22 7.66 -4.88 -11.51
C ASP A 22 7.49 -6.35 -11.88
N ILE A 23 8.07 -7.26 -11.09
CA ILE A 23 8.00 -8.71 -11.31
C ILE A 23 6.55 -9.19 -11.21
N ILE A 24 5.83 -8.74 -10.18
CA ILE A 24 4.42 -9.12 -9.95
C ILE A 24 3.56 -8.59 -11.10
N VAL A 25 3.72 -7.32 -11.43
CA VAL A 25 3.01 -6.65 -12.53
C VAL A 25 3.26 -7.39 -13.85
N GLN A 26 4.51 -7.72 -14.17
CA GLN A 26 4.83 -8.45 -15.40
C GLN A 26 4.22 -9.84 -15.42
N THR A 27 4.22 -10.55 -14.28
CA THR A 27 3.60 -11.88 -14.14
C THR A 27 2.10 -11.82 -14.38
N LEU A 28 1.41 -10.83 -13.79
CA LEU A 28 -0.04 -10.64 -13.96
C LEU A 28 -0.39 -10.24 -15.40
N LYS A 29 0.38 -9.36 -16.03
CA LYS A 29 0.22 -9.00 -17.45
C LYS A 29 0.35 -10.23 -18.36
N ASN A 30 1.34 -11.08 -18.11
CA ASN A 30 1.52 -12.32 -18.85
C ASN A 30 0.35 -13.29 -18.64
N ALA A 31 -0.13 -13.45 -17.40
CA ALA A 31 -1.28 -14.28 -17.10
C ALA A 31 -2.54 -13.84 -17.88
N ILE A 32 -2.78 -12.54 -17.99
CA ILE A 32 -3.89 -11.98 -18.77
C ILE A 32 -3.64 -12.18 -20.26
N LYS A 33 -2.47 -11.88 -20.77
CA LYS A 33 -2.10 -12.00 -22.19
C LYS A 33 -2.28 -13.42 -22.72
N TYR A 34 -1.89 -14.41 -21.92
CA TYR A 34 -1.95 -15.81 -22.32
C TYR A 34 -3.21 -16.54 -21.81
N CYS A 35 -4.22 -15.79 -21.34
CA CYS A 35 -5.48 -16.33 -20.81
C CYS A 35 -5.29 -17.38 -19.71
N ARG A 36 -4.24 -17.23 -18.88
CA ARG A 36 -3.92 -18.10 -17.73
C ARG A 36 -4.33 -17.42 -16.41
N ILE A 37 -5.58 -16.97 -16.35
CA ILE A 37 -6.12 -16.28 -15.18
C ILE A 37 -6.52 -17.32 -14.14
N ASN A 38 -6.02 -17.19 -12.92
CA ASN A 38 -6.38 -18.06 -11.81
C ASN A 38 -7.72 -17.62 -11.19
N HIS A 39 -8.44 -18.56 -10.59
CA HIS A 39 -9.69 -18.28 -9.87
C HIS A 39 -9.47 -17.61 -8.50
N CYS A 40 -8.28 -17.74 -7.92
CA CYS A 40 -7.94 -17.12 -6.62
C CYS A 40 -6.52 -16.54 -6.62
N TYR A 41 -6.41 -15.28 -6.22
CA TYR A 41 -5.16 -14.58 -5.97
C TYR A 41 -5.06 -14.19 -4.50
N LEU A 42 -3.86 -14.25 -3.93
CA LEU A 42 -3.58 -13.79 -2.58
C LEU A 42 -2.43 -12.77 -2.62
N PHE A 43 -2.72 -11.52 -2.29
CA PHE A 43 -1.73 -10.45 -2.17
C PHE A 43 -1.39 -10.22 -0.70
N SER A 44 -0.14 -10.44 -0.31
CA SER A 44 0.37 -10.17 1.03
C SER A 44 1.43 -9.08 1.03
N GLY A 45 1.72 -8.51 2.19
CA GLY A 45 2.75 -7.49 2.41
C GLY A 45 2.27 -6.37 3.32
N ASP A 46 3.14 -5.46 3.69
CA ASP A 46 2.86 -4.40 4.66
C ASP A 46 1.83 -3.39 4.17
N LYS A 47 1.29 -2.61 5.10
CA LYS A 47 0.31 -1.56 4.76
C LYS A 47 0.97 -0.49 3.88
N GLY A 48 0.23 0.00 2.87
CA GLY A 48 0.68 1.09 2.00
C GLY A 48 1.61 0.72 0.85
N VAL A 49 2.01 -0.58 0.68
CA VAL A 49 2.87 -1.05 -0.43
C VAL A 49 2.13 -1.25 -1.77
N GLY A 50 0.81 -1.04 -1.79
CA GLY A 50 0.02 -1.06 -3.03
C GLY A 50 -0.84 -2.30 -3.27
N LYS A 51 -1.06 -3.20 -2.29
CA LYS A 51 -1.87 -4.43 -2.41
C LYS A 51 -3.25 -4.20 -3.03
N THR A 52 -4.05 -3.35 -2.40
CA THR A 52 -5.42 -3.04 -2.85
C THR A 52 -5.43 -2.32 -4.21
N THR A 53 -4.40 -1.52 -4.49
CA THR A 53 -4.23 -0.85 -5.80
C THR A 53 -3.94 -1.87 -6.90
N LEU A 54 -3.05 -2.81 -6.63
CA LEU A 54 -2.72 -3.91 -7.56
C LEU A 54 -3.94 -4.79 -7.83
N ALA A 55 -4.69 -5.15 -6.78
CA ALA A 55 -5.93 -5.94 -6.89
C ALA A 55 -6.97 -5.26 -7.79
N LYS A 56 -7.20 -3.94 -7.59
CA LYS A 56 -8.14 -3.17 -8.41
C LYS A 56 -7.69 -3.06 -9.87
N ASN A 57 -6.40 -2.84 -10.11
CA ASN A 57 -5.88 -2.78 -11.47
C ASN A 57 -5.93 -4.15 -12.16
N LEU A 58 -5.70 -5.24 -11.43
CA LEU A 58 -5.89 -6.60 -11.94
C LEU A 58 -7.35 -6.82 -12.36
N ALA A 59 -8.29 -6.55 -11.45
CA ALA A 59 -9.72 -6.69 -11.72
C ALA A 59 -10.18 -5.84 -12.92
N LYS A 60 -9.71 -4.60 -13.00
CA LYS A 60 -10.01 -3.68 -14.09
C LYS A 60 -9.46 -4.15 -15.43
N THR A 61 -8.23 -4.65 -15.44
CA THR A 61 -7.59 -5.15 -16.66
C THR A 61 -8.26 -6.42 -17.17
N ILE A 62 -8.63 -7.35 -16.28
CA ILE A 62 -9.36 -8.58 -16.64
C ILE A 62 -10.71 -8.26 -17.26
N ASN A 63 -11.45 -7.30 -16.71
CA ASN A 63 -12.79 -6.91 -17.15
C ASN A 63 -12.80 -5.75 -18.17
N CYS A 64 -11.65 -5.32 -18.65
CA CYS A 64 -11.57 -4.30 -19.67
C CYS A 64 -12.18 -4.80 -21.00
N LEU A 65 -13.10 -4.01 -21.56
CA LEU A 65 -13.78 -4.34 -22.82
C LEU A 65 -12.91 -4.03 -24.05
N ASP A 66 -12.02 -3.06 -23.92
CA ASP A 66 -11.06 -2.65 -24.94
C ASP A 66 -9.66 -3.08 -24.51
N ASN A 67 -9.49 -4.40 -24.39
CA ASN A 67 -8.24 -4.99 -23.94
C ASN A 67 -7.33 -5.24 -25.14
N SER A 68 -6.60 -4.20 -25.60
CA SER A 68 -5.55 -4.34 -26.61
C SER A 68 -4.32 -5.10 -26.08
N GLY A 69 -4.40 -5.70 -24.90
CA GLY A 69 -3.55 -6.81 -24.51
C GLY A 69 -2.73 -6.67 -23.24
N LEU A 70 -2.47 -5.50 -22.66
CA LEU A 70 -1.49 -5.45 -21.57
C LEU A 70 -1.90 -4.61 -20.35
N ASP A 71 -2.90 -3.71 -20.49
CA ASP A 71 -3.37 -2.87 -19.39
C ASP A 71 -4.81 -2.38 -19.63
N CYS A 72 -5.48 -1.89 -18.60
CA CYS A 72 -6.84 -1.36 -18.73
C CYS A 72 -6.85 -0.03 -19.48
N CYS A 73 -7.84 0.18 -20.36
CA CYS A 73 -7.95 1.40 -21.15
C CYS A 73 -8.42 2.63 -20.37
N ASN A 74 -9.01 2.46 -19.18
CA ASN A 74 -9.63 3.50 -18.34
C ASN A 74 -10.81 4.27 -18.98
N LEU A 75 -11.20 3.98 -20.22
CA LEU A 75 -12.20 4.70 -20.99
C LEU A 75 -13.48 3.91 -21.26
N CYS A 76 -13.40 2.57 -21.32
CA CYS A 76 -14.57 1.74 -21.58
C CYS A 76 -15.55 1.74 -20.39
N LYS A 77 -16.80 1.35 -20.64
CA LYS A 77 -17.88 1.33 -19.62
C LYS A 77 -17.48 0.54 -18.36
N SER A 78 -16.82 -0.61 -18.51
CA SER A 78 -16.35 -1.40 -17.37
C SER A 78 -15.27 -0.66 -16.57
N CYS A 79 -14.25 -0.08 -17.22
CA CYS A 79 -13.21 0.68 -16.53
C CYS A 79 -13.76 1.89 -15.81
N MET A 80 -14.65 2.66 -16.46
CA MET A 80 -15.26 3.85 -15.86
C MET A 80 -16.14 3.50 -14.65
N SER A 81 -16.96 2.46 -14.73
CA SER A 81 -17.81 2.03 -13.61
C SER A 81 -16.98 1.55 -12.41
N ILE A 82 -15.85 0.88 -12.64
CA ILE A 82 -14.92 0.50 -11.56
C ILE A 82 -14.28 1.74 -10.92
N ASN A 83 -13.84 2.71 -11.72
CA ASN A 83 -13.28 3.96 -11.20
C ASN A 83 -14.28 4.76 -10.37
N GLN A 84 -15.57 4.73 -10.76
CA GLN A 84 -16.68 5.39 -10.06
C GLN A 84 -17.23 4.57 -8.88
N LYS A 85 -16.72 3.35 -8.64
CA LYS A 85 -17.17 2.41 -7.59
C LYS A 85 -18.65 2.01 -7.70
N ASN A 86 -19.19 1.97 -8.90
CA ASN A 86 -20.57 1.54 -9.19
C ASN A 86 -20.64 0.30 -10.11
N ASN A 87 -19.55 -0.46 -10.20
CA ASN A 87 -19.48 -1.68 -11.00
C ASN A 87 -20.10 -2.85 -10.24
N LEU A 88 -21.07 -3.52 -10.87
CA LEU A 88 -21.78 -4.67 -10.27
C LEU A 88 -20.98 -5.98 -10.37
N ASP A 89 -19.96 -6.02 -11.22
CA ASP A 89 -19.09 -7.19 -11.41
C ASP A 89 -17.80 -7.12 -10.56
N LEU A 90 -17.57 -6.00 -9.86
CA LEU A 90 -16.48 -5.84 -8.90
C LEU A 90 -17.04 -5.55 -7.51
N ILE A 91 -16.94 -6.51 -6.62
CA ILE A 91 -17.43 -6.41 -5.24
C ILE A 91 -16.23 -6.32 -4.32
N GLU A 92 -16.13 -5.20 -3.60
CA GLU A 92 -15.07 -4.95 -2.61
C GLU A 92 -15.63 -5.16 -1.21
N ILE A 93 -14.99 -6.03 -0.45
CA ILE A 93 -15.36 -6.40 0.91
C ILE A 93 -14.17 -6.08 1.81
N ASP A 94 -14.41 -5.33 2.86
CA ASP A 94 -13.45 -5.13 3.93
C ASP A 94 -13.68 -6.19 5.01
N GLY A 95 -12.71 -7.09 5.19
CA GLY A 95 -12.78 -8.17 6.17
C GLY A 95 -12.95 -7.67 7.61
N ALA A 96 -12.55 -6.43 7.90
CA ALA A 96 -12.76 -5.84 9.22
C ALA A 96 -14.24 -5.49 9.49
N SER A 97 -14.96 -5.09 8.44
CA SER A 97 -16.38 -4.72 8.51
C SER A 97 -17.31 -5.92 8.29
N TYR A 98 -16.83 -6.94 7.56
CA TYR A 98 -17.59 -8.12 7.12
C TYR A 98 -16.84 -9.40 7.54
N ASN A 99 -16.77 -9.69 8.83
CA ASN A 99 -15.98 -10.80 9.37
C ASN A 99 -16.81 -12.06 9.73
N GLY A 100 -18.11 -12.00 9.59
CA GLY A 100 -19.04 -13.06 9.93
C GLY A 100 -19.23 -14.13 8.86
N VAL A 101 -19.92 -15.20 9.21
CA VAL A 101 -20.24 -16.31 8.31
C VAL A 101 -21.36 -15.94 7.35
N ASP A 102 -22.29 -15.13 7.79
CA ASP A 102 -23.50 -14.83 7.03
C ASP A 102 -23.16 -13.94 5.82
N GLU A 103 -22.21 -13.03 5.97
CA GLU A 103 -21.69 -12.23 4.86
C GLU A 103 -20.99 -13.07 3.79
N ILE A 104 -20.23 -14.10 4.21
CA ILE A 104 -19.60 -15.02 3.25
C ILE A 104 -20.64 -15.94 2.59
N ARG A 105 -21.73 -16.29 3.29
CA ARG A 105 -22.86 -17.03 2.68
C ARG A 105 -23.60 -16.17 1.67
N GLU A 106 -23.82 -14.88 1.93
CA GLU A 106 -24.37 -13.95 0.96
C GLU A 106 -23.48 -13.86 -0.29
N LEU A 107 -22.15 -13.87 -0.09
CA LEU A 107 -21.17 -14.00 -1.16
C LEU A 107 -21.38 -15.28 -1.99
N GLN A 108 -21.63 -16.42 -1.34
CA GLN A 108 -21.91 -17.69 -2.02
C GLN A 108 -23.17 -17.57 -2.88
N ASP A 109 -24.23 -16.96 -2.38
CA ASP A 109 -25.46 -16.80 -3.13
C ASP A 109 -25.32 -15.83 -4.29
N THR A 110 -24.63 -14.71 -4.08
CA THR A 110 -24.36 -13.73 -5.15
C THR A 110 -23.37 -14.26 -6.21
N SER A 111 -22.52 -15.21 -5.85
CA SER A 111 -21.57 -15.85 -6.76
C SER A 111 -22.24 -16.75 -7.84
N LYS A 112 -23.48 -17.16 -7.64
CA LYS A 112 -24.24 -17.94 -8.62
C LYS A 112 -24.66 -17.13 -9.85
N TYR A 113 -24.65 -15.79 -9.75
CA TYR A 113 -25.06 -14.91 -10.84
C TYR A 113 -23.91 -14.61 -11.80
N LYS A 114 -24.20 -14.63 -13.10
CA LYS A 114 -23.23 -14.30 -14.15
C LYS A 114 -22.81 -12.82 -14.10
N PRO A 115 -21.59 -12.48 -14.57
CA PRO A 115 -21.20 -11.09 -14.74
C PRO A 115 -22.12 -10.35 -15.71
N ILE A 116 -22.34 -9.05 -15.50
CA ILE A 116 -23.27 -8.21 -16.24
C ILE A 116 -22.55 -7.43 -17.34
N LEU A 117 -21.44 -6.77 -17.02
CA LEU A 117 -20.67 -5.92 -17.94
C LEU A 117 -19.32 -6.55 -18.31
N GLY A 118 -18.67 -7.18 -17.35
CA GLY A 118 -17.33 -7.75 -17.51
C GLY A 118 -17.32 -9.19 -17.99
N LYS A 119 -16.11 -9.73 -18.14
CA LYS A 119 -15.89 -11.16 -18.46
C LYS A 119 -16.01 -12.04 -17.21
N TYR A 120 -15.68 -11.48 -16.05
CA TYR A 120 -15.63 -12.17 -14.76
C TYR A 120 -16.32 -11.31 -13.68
N LYS A 121 -16.95 -11.98 -12.73
CA LYS A 121 -17.37 -11.38 -11.47
C LYS A 121 -16.22 -11.51 -10.47
N ILE A 122 -15.76 -10.42 -9.92
CA ILE A 122 -14.53 -10.36 -9.12
C ILE A 122 -14.85 -9.89 -7.72
N TYR A 123 -14.41 -10.65 -6.74
CA TYR A 123 -14.52 -10.34 -5.32
C TYR A 123 -13.15 -9.98 -4.76
N ILE A 124 -13.00 -8.76 -4.28
CA ILE A 124 -11.80 -8.33 -3.55
C ILE A 124 -12.14 -8.34 -2.06
N ILE A 125 -11.46 -9.19 -1.30
CA ILE A 125 -11.58 -9.25 0.16
C ILE A 125 -10.31 -8.66 0.76
N ASP A 126 -10.43 -7.43 1.27
CA ASP A 126 -9.30 -6.74 1.91
C ASP A 126 -9.20 -7.14 3.38
N GLU A 127 -7.98 -7.19 3.91
CA GLU A 127 -7.63 -7.63 5.26
C GLU A 127 -8.29 -8.97 5.64
N VAL A 128 -8.19 -9.94 4.74
CA VAL A 128 -8.85 -11.27 4.86
C VAL A 128 -8.48 -12.03 6.14
N HIS A 129 -7.32 -11.72 6.76
CA HIS A 129 -6.88 -12.35 8.01
C HIS A 129 -7.78 -12.02 9.22
N VAL A 130 -8.67 -11.03 9.12
CA VAL A 130 -9.61 -10.65 10.18
C VAL A 130 -10.87 -11.52 10.18
N LEU A 131 -11.11 -12.28 9.11
CA LEU A 131 -12.27 -13.18 9.01
C LEU A 131 -12.30 -14.20 10.14
N SER A 132 -13.50 -14.50 10.65
CA SER A 132 -13.70 -15.55 11.62
C SER A 132 -13.34 -16.93 11.05
N TYR A 133 -13.01 -17.89 11.92
CA TYR A 133 -12.72 -19.27 11.52
C TYR A 133 -13.85 -19.88 10.68
N ASN A 134 -15.11 -19.62 11.05
CA ASN A 134 -16.26 -20.10 10.31
C ASN A 134 -16.41 -19.43 8.93
N ALA A 135 -16.08 -18.14 8.83
CA ALA A 135 -16.07 -17.42 7.55
C ALA A 135 -14.97 -17.97 6.63
N PHE A 136 -13.78 -18.28 7.14
CA PHE A 136 -12.75 -18.97 6.36
C PHE A 136 -13.22 -20.33 5.84
N ASN A 137 -13.88 -21.13 6.66
CA ASN A 137 -14.42 -22.44 6.22
C ASN A 137 -15.50 -22.29 5.15
N ALA A 138 -16.33 -21.26 5.23
CA ALA A 138 -17.30 -20.95 4.17
C ALA A 138 -16.61 -20.52 2.86
N LEU A 139 -15.56 -19.68 2.95
CA LEU A 139 -14.77 -19.25 1.81
C LEU A 139 -14.02 -20.42 1.15
N LEU A 140 -13.49 -21.36 1.94
CA LEU A 140 -12.80 -22.56 1.43
C LEU A 140 -13.67 -23.36 0.48
N LYS A 141 -14.97 -23.54 0.78
CA LYS A 141 -15.91 -24.24 -0.11
C LYS A 141 -16.01 -23.58 -1.48
N LEU A 142 -15.99 -22.25 -1.54
CA LEU A 142 -16.01 -21.49 -2.80
C LEU A 142 -14.68 -21.60 -3.58
N LEU A 143 -13.56 -21.75 -2.86
CA LEU A 143 -12.24 -21.88 -3.48
C LEU A 143 -11.95 -23.31 -3.94
N GLU A 144 -12.59 -24.31 -3.34
CA GLU A 144 -12.48 -25.72 -3.76
C GLU A 144 -13.25 -26.00 -5.05
N ASP A 145 -14.45 -25.46 -5.16
CA ASP A 145 -15.30 -25.61 -6.34
C ASP A 145 -15.79 -24.23 -6.83
N PRO A 146 -14.89 -23.46 -7.44
CA PRO A 146 -15.18 -22.08 -7.82
C PRO A 146 -16.21 -22.03 -8.95
N PRO A 147 -17.27 -21.20 -8.80
CA PRO A 147 -18.25 -21.02 -9.87
C PRO A 147 -17.59 -20.45 -11.14
N VAL A 148 -18.12 -20.82 -12.28
CA VAL A 148 -17.59 -20.39 -13.58
C VAL A 148 -17.58 -18.87 -13.72
N LYS A 149 -16.45 -18.30 -14.17
CA LYS A 149 -16.26 -16.85 -14.36
C LYS A 149 -16.24 -16.02 -13.07
N ILE A 150 -15.83 -16.62 -11.97
CA ILE A 150 -15.60 -15.92 -10.72
C ILE A 150 -14.12 -15.89 -10.40
N ILE A 151 -13.64 -14.76 -9.86
CA ILE A 151 -12.28 -14.59 -9.39
C ILE A 151 -12.33 -13.99 -7.98
N PHE A 152 -11.59 -14.61 -7.08
CA PHE A 152 -11.35 -14.09 -5.74
C PHE A 152 -9.97 -13.45 -5.68
N ILE A 153 -9.89 -12.25 -5.12
CA ILE A 153 -8.62 -11.55 -4.83
C ILE A 153 -8.59 -11.26 -3.34
N LEU A 154 -7.78 -12.04 -2.63
CA LEU A 154 -7.61 -11.94 -1.19
C LEU A 154 -6.42 -11.04 -0.89
N ILE A 155 -6.56 -10.14 0.08
CA ILE A 155 -5.52 -9.19 0.47
C ILE A 155 -5.29 -9.32 1.97
N THR A 156 -4.04 -9.37 2.38
CA THR A 156 -3.68 -9.41 3.81
C THR A 156 -2.43 -8.59 4.11
N SER A 157 -2.40 -7.96 5.28
CA SER A 157 -1.18 -7.41 5.86
C SER A 157 -0.47 -8.41 6.78
N GLU A 158 -1.14 -9.51 7.18
CA GLU A 158 -0.62 -10.52 8.11
C GLU A 158 -0.72 -11.90 7.47
N PHE A 159 0.31 -12.25 6.68
CA PHE A 159 0.33 -13.50 5.92
C PHE A 159 0.30 -14.74 6.81
N ASP A 160 0.98 -14.69 7.96
CA ASP A 160 1.10 -15.82 8.91
C ASP A 160 -0.24 -16.22 9.54
N LYS A 161 -1.23 -15.32 9.54
CA LYS A 161 -2.58 -15.59 10.03
C LYS A 161 -3.47 -16.30 9.00
N ILE A 162 -3.02 -16.43 7.75
CA ILE A 162 -3.83 -17.06 6.69
C ILE A 162 -3.71 -18.59 6.78
N PRO A 163 -4.84 -19.31 6.82
CA PRO A 163 -4.82 -20.78 6.82
C PRO A 163 -4.10 -21.36 5.62
N LYS A 164 -3.26 -22.38 5.85
CA LYS A 164 -2.51 -23.07 4.78
C LYS A 164 -3.43 -23.65 3.68
N THR A 165 -4.65 -24.00 4.04
CA THR A 165 -5.69 -24.48 3.13
C THR A 165 -6.13 -23.42 2.11
N ILE A 166 -6.14 -22.15 2.48
CA ILE A 166 -6.37 -21.03 1.55
C ILE A 166 -5.13 -20.81 0.67
N ILE A 167 -3.93 -20.77 1.29
CA ILE A 167 -2.67 -20.53 0.57
C ILE A 167 -2.46 -21.56 -0.54
N SER A 168 -2.79 -22.84 -0.30
CA SER A 168 -2.63 -23.90 -1.29
C SER A 168 -3.57 -23.80 -2.51
N ARG A 169 -4.65 -23.02 -2.42
CA ARG A 169 -5.65 -22.81 -3.47
C ARG A 169 -5.53 -21.46 -4.18
N ALA A 170 -4.71 -20.56 -3.64
CA ALA A 170 -4.50 -19.22 -4.16
C ALA A 170 -3.12 -19.09 -4.84
N GLN A 171 -3.06 -18.32 -5.91
CA GLN A 171 -1.77 -17.86 -6.44
C GLN A 171 -1.28 -16.69 -5.56
N HIS A 172 -0.25 -16.96 -4.76
CA HIS A 172 0.29 -16.01 -3.81
C HIS A 172 1.33 -15.08 -4.42
N PHE A 173 1.22 -13.79 -4.10
CA PHE A 173 2.16 -12.73 -4.42
C PHE A 173 2.48 -11.92 -3.17
N GLY A 174 3.74 -11.98 -2.71
CA GLY A 174 4.24 -11.15 -1.62
C GLY A 174 4.78 -9.82 -2.15
N LEU A 175 4.07 -8.72 -1.86
CA LEU A 175 4.51 -7.39 -2.22
C LEU A 175 5.63 -6.94 -1.28
N LYS A 176 6.67 -6.34 -1.86
CA LYS A 176 7.83 -5.84 -1.12
C LYS A 176 7.68 -4.35 -0.80
N HIS A 177 8.43 -3.91 0.19
CA HIS A 177 8.62 -2.48 0.43
C HIS A 177 9.13 -1.79 -0.83
N ILE A 178 8.60 -0.61 -1.09
CA ILE A 178 9.07 0.22 -2.20
C ILE A 178 10.40 0.87 -1.78
N THR A 179 11.37 0.86 -2.68
CA THR A 179 12.68 1.45 -2.38
C THR A 179 12.57 2.96 -2.16
N VAL A 180 13.41 3.50 -1.28
CA VAL A 180 13.45 4.94 -0.97
C VAL A 180 13.59 5.77 -2.24
N GLU A 181 14.46 5.35 -3.18
CA GLU A 181 14.66 6.03 -4.45
C GLU A 181 13.41 6.04 -5.33
N ALA A 182 12.67 4.94 -5.39
CA ALA A 182 11.42 4.87 -6.16
C ALA A 182 10.34 5.78 -5.55
N ILE A 183 10.24 5.81 -4.22
CA ILE A 183 9.32 6.72 -3.51
C ILE A 183 9.73 8.17 -3.78
N ARG A 184 11.01 8.55 -3.59
CA ARG A 184 11.51 9.89 -3.83
C ARG A 184 11.17 10.40 -5.23
N LYS A 185 11.48 9.59 -6.26
CA LYS A 185 11.17 9.94 -7.66
C LYS A 185 9.67 10.19 -7.88
N GLN A 186 8.83 9.37 -7.26
CA GLN A 186 7.38 9.55 -7.37
C GLN A 186 6.90 10.82 -6.64
N LEU A 187 7.45 11.10 -5.47
CA LEU A 187 7.14 12.33 -4.73
C LEU A 187 7.58 13.57 -5.53
N GLU A 188 8.73 13.51 -6.19
CA GLU A 188 9.25 14.60 -7.06
C GLU A 188 8.28 14.88 -8.23
N VAL A 189 7.80 13.84 -8.92
CA VAL A 189 6.80 13.99 -9.98
C VAL A 189 5.52 14.63 -9.45
N ILE A 190 5.06 14.19 -8.27
CA ILE A 190 3.83 14.69 -7.67
C ILE A 190 4.00 16.13 -7.17
N SER A 191 5.13 16.49 -6.56
CA SER A 191 5.40 17.86 -6.10
C SER A 191 5.38 18.85 -7.26
N ILE A 192 5.94 18.48 -8.41
CA ILE A 192 5.89 19.30 -9.62
C ILE A 192 4.44 19.47 -10.12
N GLN A 193 3.65 18.39 -10.13
CA GLN A 193 2.25 18.43 -10.58
C GLN A 193 1.34 19.24 -9.65
N GLU A 194 1.66 19.27 -8.36
CA GLU A 194 0.95 20.06 -7.34
C GLU A 194 1.54 21.47 -7.16
N HIS A 195 2.55 21.85 -7.96
CA HIS A 195 3.24 23.15 -7.87
C HIS A 195 3.82 23.44 -6.48
N MET A 196 4.35 22.40 -5.81
CA MET A 196 5.02 22.53 -4.51
C MET A 196 6.48 22.91 -4.71
N ASP A 197 6.94 23.93 -3.98
CA ASP A 197 8.36 24.32 -3.92
C ASP A 197 9.02 23.59 -2.76
N ILE A 198 9.66 22.44 -3.05
CA ILE A 198 10.25 21.54 -2.06
C ILE A 198 11.62 21.02 -2.51
N ASP A 199 12.57 21.00 -1.61
CA ASP A 199 13.91 20.48 -1.86
C ASP A 199 13.91 18.96 -2.14
N ILE A 200 14.80 18.52 -3.02
CA ILE A 200 14.98 17.09 -3.33
C ILE A 200 15.39 16.32 -2.07
N ASP A 201 16.23 16.90 -1.23
CA ASP A 201 16.66 16.29 0.03
C ASP A 201 15.52 16.22 1.05
N ALA A 202 14.59 17.16 1.03
CA ALA A 202 13.37 17.13 1.82
C ALA A 202 12.44 15.96 1.37
N LEU A 203 12.27 15.78 0.07
CA LEU A 203 11.55 14.62 -0.49
C LEU A 203 12.23 13.28 -0.13
N TYR A 204 13.56 13.26 -0.12
CA TYR A 204 14.32 12.09 0.30
C TYR A 204 14.09 11.75 1.78
N GLN A 205 14.03 12.75 2.66
CA GLN A 205 13.68 12.56 4.07
C GLN A 205 12.25 11.99 4.25
N ILE A 206 11.28 12.50 3.50
CA ILE A 206 9.91 11.96 3.50
C ILE A 206 9.93 10.49 3.04
N ALA A 207 10.69 10.17 1.99
CA ALA A 207 10.79 8.82 1.45
C ALA A 207 11.40 7.84 2.46
N ILE A 208 12.49 8.21 3.14
CA ILE A 208 13.09 7.38 4.20
C ILE A 208 12.09 7.13 5.32
N SER A 209 11.48 8.20 5.83
CA SER A 209 10.58 8.13 6.98
C SER A 209 9.32 7.30 6.71
N SER A 210 8.94 7.11 5.43
CA SER A 210 7.77 6.33 5.04
C SER A 210 7.99 4.81 5.04
N LYS A 211 9.22 4.33 5.32
CA LYS A 211 9.56 2.90 5.48
C LYS A 211 9.03 1.99 4.37
N GLY A 212 9.08 2.47 3.11
CA GLY A 212 8.65 1.69 1.94
C GLY A 212 7.14 1.72 1.66
N SER A 213 6.37 2.52 2.39
CA SER A 213 4.94 2.75 2.20
C SER A 213 4.70 4.00 1.35
N MET A 214 4.20 3.86 0.12
CA MET A 214 3.82 5.01 -0.72
C MET A 214 2.66 5.80 -0.13
N ARG A 215 1.74 5.13 0.56
CA ARG A 215 0.60 5.80 1.20
C ARG A 215 1.06 6.75 2.31
N ASP A 216 2.00 6.30 3.15
CA ASP A 216 2.52 7.12 4.23
C ASP A 216 3.40 8.25 3.70
N ALA A 217 4.17 7.98 2.62
CA ALA A 217 4.94 9.01 1.94
C ALA A 217 4.04 10.15 1.41
N LEU A 218 2.93 9.82 0.77
CA LEU A 218 1.97 10.80 0.26
C LEU A 218 1.24 11.54 1.37
N ASN A 219 0.87 10.86 2.46
CA ASN A 219 0.26 11.51 3.62
C ASN A 219 1.24 12.51 4.29
N ARG A 220 2.52 12.14 4.42
CA ARG A 220 3.56 13.03 4.97
C ARG A 220 3.82 14.22 4.05
N LEU A 221 3.91 14.00 2.74
CA LEU A 221 4.02 15.09 1.77
C LEU A 221 2.83 16.06 1.87
N GLU A 222 1.62 15.53 1.96
CA GLU A 222 0.40 16.32 2.13
C GLU A 222 0.41 17.13 3.45
N GLN A 223 0.81 16.50 4.54
CA GLN A 223 0.93 17.16 5.85
C GLN A 223 1.92 18.34 5.81
N VAL A 224 3.09 18.14 5.24
CA VAL A 224 4.12 19.18 5.13
C VAL A 224 3.68 20.29 4.19
N SER A 225 3.15 19.96 3.01
CA SER A 225 2.70 20.95 2.03
C SER A 225 1.49 21.76 2.51
N THR A 226 0.63 21.17 3.34
CA THR A 226 -0.50 21.90 3.93
C THR A 226 -0.04 22.93 4.96
N TYR A 227 0.97 22.61 5.75
CA TYR A 227 1.52 23.52 6.76
C TYR A 227 2.29 24.69 6.11
N TYR A 228 3.11 24.39 5.08
CA TYR A 228 3.92 25.38 4.36
C TYR A 228 3.30 25.78 3.02
N TYR A 229 2.00 26.05 3.03
CA TYR A 229 1.27 26.39 1.80
C TYR A 229 1.86 27.63 1.10
N ASN A 230 2.23 27.48 -0.18
CA ASN A 230 2.90 28.50 -1.01
C ASN A 230 4.24 29.02 -0.47
N SER A 231 4.93 28.26 0.38
CA SER A 231 6.27 28.56 0.88
C SER A 231 7.26 27.50 0.42
N HIS A 232 8.52 27.86 0.35
CA HIS A 232 9.59 26.89 0.12
C HIS A 232 9.71 25.91 1.28
N ILE A 233 9.92 24.63 0.99
CA ILE A 233 9.98 23.54 1.97
C ILE A 233 11.39 22.95 1.96
N SER A 234 12.16 23.22 3.00
CA SER A 234 13.50 22.69 3.24
C SER A 234 13.48 21.38 4.04
N VAL A 235 14.65 20.76 4.18
CA VAL A 235 14.85 19.54 5.00
C VAL A 235 14.52 19.79 6.47
N GLU A 236 14.91 20.96 7.00
CA GLU A 236 14.67 21.36 8.38
C GLU A 236 13.17 21.44 8.69
N GLU A 237 12.41 21.99 7.75
CA GLU A 237 10.95 22.13 7.87
C GLU A 237 10.24 20.80 7.86
N VAL A 238 10.66 19.88 6.97
CA VAL A 238 10.17 18.50 6.96
C VAL A 238 10.48 17.81 8.29
N SER A 239 11.72 17.93 8.77
CA SER A 239 12.14 17.30 10.04
C SER A 239 11.33 17.83 11.22
N LYS A 240 11.03 19.13 11.25
CA LYS A 240 10.23 19.77 12.30
C LYS A 240 8.78 19.27 12.32
N ILE A 241 8.13 19.20 11.14
CA ILE A 241 6.73 18.75 11.02
C ILE A 241 6.57 17.26 11.31
N LEU A 242 7.50 16.44 10.82
CA LEU A 242 7.43 14.99 10.98
C LEU A 242 8.04 14.49 12.30
N GLY A 243 8.56 15.40 13.15
CA GLY A 243 9.20 15.02 14.41
C GLY A 243 10.47 14.19 14.24
N LEU A 244 11.16 14.33 13.08
CA LEU A 244 12.34 13.54 12.77
C LEU A 244 13.58 14.12 13.46
N VAL A 245 14.41 13.26 14.01
CA VAL A 245 15.69 13.64 14.58
C VAL A 245 16.78 13.55 13.51
N SER A 246 17.55 14.64 13.31
CA SER A 246 18.61 14.65 12.31
C SER A 246 19.70 13.60 12.62
N LYS A 247 20.28 13.01 11.57
CA LYS A 247 21.40 12.06 11.71
C LYS A 247 22.57 12.64 12.54
N PHE A 248 22.81 13.93 12.43
CA PHE A 248 23.84 14.63 13.24
C PHE A 248 23.53 14.54 14.73
N LYS A 249 22.28 14.78 15.14
CA LYS A 249 21.85 14.68 16.54
C LYS A 249 21.90 13.22 17.02
N MET A 250 21.53 12.25 16.19
CA MET A 250 21.66 10.82 16.51
C MET A 250 23.11 10.42 16.72
N LYS A 251 24.02 10.83 15.82
CA LYS A 251 25.45 10.56 15.96
C LYS A 251 25.99 11.14 17.27
N LYS A 252 25.62 12.38 17.59
CA LYS A 252 26.05 13.04 18.84
C LYS A 252 25.56 12.30 20.09
N LEU A 253 24.32 11.77 20.05
CA LEU A 253 23.81 10.94 21.13
C LEU A 253 24.63 9.66 21.30
N ILE A 254 24.96 8.99 20.21
CA ILE A 254 25.81 7.79 20.23
C ILE A 254 27.18 8.09 20.78
N ASP A 255 27.78 9.21 20.38
CA ASP A 255 29.07 9.62 20.94
C ASP A 255 28.98 9.80 22.47
N TYR A 256 27.93 10.41 23.01
CA TYR A 256 27.72 10.51 24.45
C TYR A 256 27.55 9.14 25.14
N ILE A 257 26.89 8.20 24.52
CA ILE A 257 26.72 6.83 25.03
C ILE A 257 28.09 6.14 25.07
N LEU A 258 28.86 6.22 23.99
CA LEU A 258 30.17 5.56 23.87
C LEU A 258 31.21 6.14 24.80
N TYR A 259 31.22 7.46 25.01
CA TYR A 259 32.17 8.12 25.91
C TYR A 259 31.73 8.14 27.39
N GLY A 260 30.56 7.55 27.69
CA GLY A 260 30.08 7.35 29.06
C GLY A 260 29.73 8.63 29.84
N ASN A 261 29.47 9.74 29.14
CA ASN A 261 29.08 10.99 29.79
C ASN A 261 27.56 11.07 30.02
N VAL A 262 27.10 10.45 31.10
CA VAL A 262 25.67 10.27 31.40
C VAL A 262 24.96 11.60 31.63
N VAL A 263 25.62 12.58 32.31
CA VAL A 263 24.99 13.87 32.62
C VAL A 263 24.70 14.65 31.35
N THR A 264 25.71 14.83 30.50
CA THR A 264 25.51 15.52 29.21
C THR A 264 24.60 14.78 28.25
N MET A 265 24.52 13.44 28.34
CA MET A 265 23.59 12.63 27.57
C MET A 265 22.14 12.90 27.99
N ILE A 266 21.86 12.95 29.29
CA ILE A 266 20.50 13.23 29.80
C ILE A 266 20.08 14.66 29.40
N ASP A 267 20.93 15.68 29.64
CA ASP A 267 20.63 17.04 29.22
C ASP A 267 20.39 17.16 27.69
N PHE A 268 21.15 16.39 26.91
CA PHE A 268 20.97 16.35 25.47
C PHE A 268 19.67 15.68 25.06
N LEU A 269 19.27 14.57 25.73
CA LEU A 269 18.00 13.90 25.49
C LEU A 269 16.80 14.78 25.87
N ASP A 270 16.85 15.49 27.00
CA ASP A 270 15.79 16.42 27.39
C ASP A 270 15.60 17.55 26.38
N ASN A 271 16.69 18.06 25.81
CA ASN A 271 16.65 19.06 24.76
C ASN A 271 16.19 18.49 23.38
N LEU A 272 16.36 17.19 23.17
CA LEU A 272 16.03 16.53 21.92
C LEU A 272 14.58 16.06 21.90
N LEU A 273 14.08 15.55 23.04
CA LEU A 273 12.72 15.04 23.22
C LEU A 273 11.72 16.16 23.53
N GLN A 274 11.67 17.18 22.67
CA GLN A 274 10.65 18.23 22.77
C GLN A 274 9.27 17.68 22.42
N PRO A 275 8.15 18.34 22.80
CA PRO A 275 6.78 17.81 22.66
C PRO A 275 6.34 17.37 21.25
N HIS A 276 7.08 17.75 20.22
CA HIS A 276 6.80 17.42 18.83
C HIS A 276 7.63 16.25 18.28
N VAL A 277 8.52 15.65 19.08
CA VAL A 277 9.31 14.46 18.66
C VAL A 277 8.54 13.19 19.02
N ASP A 278 8.29 12.35 18.02
CA ASP A 278 7.71 11.02 18.24
C ASP A 278 8.79 10.09 18.81
N ILE A 279 8.63 9.72 20.09
CA ILE A 279 9.59 8.89 20.82
C ILE A 279 9.71 7.49 20.20
N PHE A 280 8.62 6.91 19.73
CA PHE A 280 8.67 5.58 19.11
C PHE A 280 9.43 5.63 17.78
N LEU A 281 9.15 6.61 16.94
CA LEU A 281 9.86 6.82 15.70
C LEU A 281 11.34 7.09 15.93
N PHE A 282 11.66 7.91 16.95
CA PHE A 282 13.05 8.19 17.35
C PHE A 282 13.81 6.93 17.77
N ILE A 283 13.20 6.05 18.59
CA ILE A 283 13.83 4.79 19.02
C ILE A 283 14.05 3.86 17.83
N GLU A 284 13.08 3.72 16.94
CA GLU A 284 13.21 2.90 15.73
C GLU A 284 14.32 3.41 14.81
N ASP A 285 14.38 4.74 14.59
CA ASP A 285 15.44 5.36 13.80
C ASP A 285 16.82 5.20 14.45
N LEU A 286 16.90 5.28 15.78
CA LEU A 286 18.13 5.04 16.54
C LEU A 286 18.60 3.58 16.39
N ILE A 287 17.69 2.61 16.50
CA ILE A 287 18.01 1.20 16.26
C ILE A 287 18.52 1.01 14.82
N GLY A 288 17.85 1.57 13.83
CA GLY A 288 18.25 1.50 12.42
C GLY A 288 19.64 2.14 12.19
N PHE A 289 19.93 3.24 12.87
CA PHE A 289 21.23 3.89 12.80
C PHE A 289 22.33 3.03 13.43
N PHE A 290 22.08 2.40 14.58
CA PHE A 290 23.04 1.45 15.20
C PHE A 290 23.30 0.26 14.28
N LEU A 291 22.25 -0.37 13.72
CA LEU A 291 22.41 -1.50 12.81
C LEU A 291 23.25 -1.14 11.58
N SER A 292 23.11 0.06 11.04
CA SER A 292 23.92 0.52 9.90
C SER A 292 25.41 0.69 10.24
N PHE A 293 25.76 0.88 11.50
CA PHE A 293 27.15 0.95 11.99
C PHE A 293 27.82 -0.41 12.13
N PHE A 294 27.03 -1.47 12.41
CA PHE A 294 27.57 -2.82 12.62
C PHE A 294 27.59 -3.69 11.36
N ILE A 295 26.93 -3.24 10.27
CA ILE A 295 26.86 -3.97 8.99
C ILE A 295 27.90 -3.46 7.98
N GLN A 296 28.65 -2.38 8.30
CA GLN A 296 29.83 -1.96 7.55
C GLN A 296 31.09 -2.64 8.10
#